data_a4e32984113da5dc3bca084d04d910f1
#
_entry.id   a4e32984113da5dc3bca084d04d910f1
#
_cell.length_a   1.000
_cell.length_b   1.000
_cell.length_c   1.000
_cell.angle_alpha   90.00
_cell.angle_beta   90.00
_cell.angle_gamma   90.00
#
_symmetry.space_group_name_H-M   'P 1'
#
loop_
_entity.id
_entity.type
_entity.pdbx_description
1 polymer ?
#
loop_
_entity_poly.entity_id
_entity_poly.type
_entity_poly.pdbx_seq_one_letter_code
_entity_poly.pdbx_strand_id
1 'polypeptide(L)'
;MPGIFISLAISFLLFLYAPVDLYCANVSEFWFDFSTLLITALGMFAACFAVLMVLYLIAMLIHPYVYRIALAGGLTLFICTYIQGNFMIDKLPPLDGTSIWWEKYDILRKDTLILWGIVLAVVVLAAIFLRKERFENVAMFISGCMTLMLLVTACSTALTNGALIPKVHLYISEENEFNMSSDENFVIFVLDTADSREFTSLLEDHPEYRDIFADFTYYENMMGNYSCTMNAVAYILSGEWFENQEPLADYLNDVYLNSPLWEELWSRGYQIDLYEDDIRAQDDSVADNFVNVYHTTVRPNSYLELAKEELKLVGFRYAPYDLKRYCETREIYFDALQVSEPDGTTAGIFTEDNMAFKEALLENGVVMDQEQKNFKFIHLEGAHAPFIYGGDMEY
;
A
#
# COMPACT_ATOMS: atom_id res chain seq x y z
N MET A 1 -34.90 15.84 14.76
CA MET A 1 -34.22 16.36 13.54
C MET A 1 -32.72 16.63 13.73
N PRO A 2 -32.22 17.48 14.68
CA PRO A 2 -30.78 17.81 14.71
C PRO A 2 -29.84 16.63 14.96
N GLY A 3 -30.24 15.65 15.78
CA GLY A 3 -29.43 14.41 15.98
C GLY A 3 -29.16 13.64 14.69
N ILE A 4 -30.11 13.63 13.74
CA ILE A 4 -29.92 12.97 12.43
C ILE A 4 -28.79 13.65 11.65
N PHE A 5 -28.80 14.99 11.59
CA PHE A 5 -27.78 15.75 10.86
C PHE A 5 -26.38 15.59 11.47
N ILE A 6 -26.28 15.61 12.80
CA ILE A 6 -24.99 15.40 13.48
C ILE A 6 -24.51 13.96 13.31
N SER A 7 -25.40 12.96 13.43
CA SER A 7 -25.05 11.56 13.18
C SER A 7 -24.55 11.37 11.75
N LEU A 8 -25.25 11.94 10.77
CA LEU A 8 -24.86 11.92 9.37
C LEU A 8 -23.47 12.56 9.17
N ALA A 9 -23.27 13.75 9.76
CA ALA A 9 -22.01 14.49 9.61
C ALA A 9 -20.81 13.75 10.20
N ILE A 10 -20.93 13.20 11.42
CA ILE A 10 -19.85 12.43 12.05
C ILE A 10 -19.56 11.16 11.27
N SER A 11 -20.61 10.39 10.94
CA SER A 11 -20.45 9.13 10.23
C SER A 11 -19.89 9.35 8.83
N PHE A 12 -20.34 10.40 8.13
CA PHE A 12 -19.83 10.75 6.81
C PHE A 12 -18.37 11.19 6.87
N LEU A 13 -17.99 12.07 7.79
CA LEU A 13 -16.63 12.56 7.93
C LEU A 13 -15.65 11.39 8.19
N LEU A 14 -15.94 10.57 9.22
CA LEU A 14 -14.96 9.59 9.72
C LEU A 14 -14.95 8.26 8.93
N PHE A 15 -16.08 7.88 8.34
CA PHE A 15 -16.24 6.55 7.75
C PHE A 15 -16.53 6.55 6.26
N LEU A 16 -16.63 7.72 5.63
CA LEU A 16 -16.76 7.82 4.19
C LEU A 16 -15.79 8.84 3.61
N TYR A 17 -15.83 10.09 4.07
CA TYR A 17 -14.93 11.13 3.55
C TYR A 17 -13.46 10.81 3.87
N ALA A 18 -13.14 10.52 5.12
CA ALA A 18 -11.76 10.31 5.55
C ALA A 18 -11.09 9.10 4.87
N PRO A 19 -11.72 7.92 4.75
CA PRO A 19 -11.17 6.82 3.94
C PRO A 19 -10.95 7.21 2.48
N VAL A 20 -11.94 7.87 1.85
CA VAL A 20 -11.82 8.32 0.44
C VAL A 20 -10.69 9.32 0.27
N ASP A 21 -10.57 10.31 1.15
CA ASP A 21 -9.52 11.33 1.09
C ASP A 21 -8.13 10.72 1.28
N LEU A 22 -7.97 9.77 2.22
CA LEU A 22 -6.72 9.05 2.45
C LEU A 22 -6.34 8.17 1.25
N TYR A 23 -7.30 7.43 0.71
CA TYR A 23 -7.09 6.60 -0.48
C TYR A 23 -6.68 7.45 -1.69
N CYS A 24 -7.42 8.51 -1.97
CA CYS A 24 -7.15 9.39 -3.09
C CYS A 24 -5.80 10.14 -2.99
N ALA A 25 -5.32 10.35 -1.77
CA ALA A 25 -4.00 10.96 -1.55
C ALA A 25 -2.84 9.97 -1.71
N ASN A 26 -3.12 8.66 -1.69
CA ASN A 26 -2.10 7.59 -1.71
C ASN A 26 -2.56 6.42 -2.60
N VAL A 27 -3.09 6.71 -3.78
CA VAL A 27 -3.68 5.68 -4.65
C VAL A 27 -2.67 4.57 -4.99
N SER A 28 -1.41 4.92 -5.21
CA SER A 28 -0.33 3.97 -5.53
C SER A 28 0.00 2.99 -4.41
N GLU A 29 -0.23 3.39 -3.15
CA GLU A 29 0.16 2.60 -1.98
C GLU A 29 -0.85 1.50 -1.62
N PHE A 30 -2.04 1.52 -2.23
CA PHE A 30 -3.08 0.52 -1.95
C PHE A 30 -3.17 -0.48 -3.10
N TRP A 31 -3.16 -1.76 -2.78
CA TRP A 31 -3.33 -2.83 -3.76
C TRP A 31 -4.81 -3.01 -4.21
N PHE A 32 -5.79 -2.57 -3.42
CA PHE A 32 -7.22 -2.76 -3.72
C PHE A 32 -7.84 -1.57 -4.45
N ASP A 33 -8.86 -1.84 -5.23
CA ASP A 33 -9.62 -0.85 -5.98
C ASP A 33 -10.47 0.06 -5.10
N PHE A 34 -10.80 1.23 -5.63
CA PHE A 34 -11.72 2.19 -5.01
C PHE A 34 -13.10 1.59 -4.70
N SER A 35 -13.57 0.59 -5.46
CA SER A 35 -14.80 -0.14 -5.20
C SER A 35 -14.73 -0.95 -3.89
N THR A 36 -13.61 -1.57 -3.61
CA THR A 36 -13.34 -2.31 -2.36
C THR A 36 -13.34 -1.36 -1.16
N LEU A 37 -12.65 -0.21 -1.28
CA LEU A 37 -12.72 0.86 -0.28
C LEU A 37 -14.16 1.29 0.01
N LEU A 38 -14.96 1.51 -1.03
CA LEU A 38 -16.35 1.95 -0.85
C LEU A 38 -17.22 0.92 -0.12
N ILE A 39 -16.97 -0.37 -0.33
CA ILE A 39 -17.72 -1.44 0.37
C ILE A 39 -17.44 -1.36 1.88
N THR A 40 -16.18 -1.28 2.28
CA THR A 40 -15.78 -1.16 3.70
C THR A 40 -16.26 0.13 4.30
N ALA A 41 -16.02 1.27 3.63
CA ALA A 41 -16.39 2.61 4.09
C ALA A 41 -17.91 2.75 4.27
N LEU A 42 -18.73 2.29 3.30
CA LEU A 42 -20.19 2.33 3.41
C LEU A 42 -20.71 1.44 4.54
N GLY A 43 -20.10 0.26 4.75
CA GLY A 43 -20.42 -0.62 5.87
C GLY A 43 -20.17 0.04 7.22
N MET A 44 -18.98 0.66 7.38
CA MET A 44 -18.61 1.40 8.60
C MET A 44 -19.50 2.63 8.81
N PHE A 45 -19.77 3.38 7.74
CA PHE A 45 -20.68 4.54 7.77
C PHE A 45 -22.08 4.15 8.27
N ALA A 46 -22.67 3.11 7.68
CA ALA A 46 -24.00 2.66 8.06
C ALA A 46 -24.05 2.19 9.54
N ALA A 47 -23.04 1.44 9.98
CA ALA A 47 -22.95 0.98 11.36
C ALA A 47 -22.83 2.15 12.34
N CYS A 48 -21.91 3.10 12.09
CA CYS A 48 -21.72 4.27 12.95
C CYS A 48 -22.98 5.16 12.98
N PHE A 49 -23.58 5.41 11.81
CA PHE A 49 -24.81 6.19 11.72
C PHE A 49 -25.94 5.56 12.55
N ALA A 50 -26.15 4.25 12.44
CA ALA A 50 -27.15 3.53 13.21
C ALA A 50 -26.89 3.63 14.73
N VAL A 51 -25.64 3.43 15.17
CA VAL A 51 -25.25 3.55 16.59
C VAL A 51 -25.53 4.96 17.12
N LEU A 52 -25.08 5.99 16.40
CA LEU A 52 -25.32 7.39 16.81
C LEU A 52 -26.80 7.74 16.85
N MET A 53 -27.58 7.25 15.89
CA MET A 53 -29.04 7.43 15.90
C MET A 53 -29.69 6.80 17.15
N VAL A 54 -29.29 5.60 17.53
CA VAL A 54 -29.77 4.95 18.75
C VAL A 54 -29.38 5.73 19.99
N LEU A 55 -28.13 6.23 20.08
CA LEU A 55 -27.66 7.03 21.20
C LEU A 55 -28.42 8.33 21.33
N TYR A 56 -28.70 9.06 20.21
CA TYR A 56 -29.52 10.27 20.25
C TYR A 56 -30.97 9.99 20.61
N LEU A 57 -31.53 8.87 20.16
CA LEU A 57 -32.88 8.44 20.57
C LEU A 57 -32.95 8.16 22.07
N ILE A 58 -31.98 7.42 22.61
CA ILE A 58 -31.89 7.15 24.06
C ILE A 58 -31.77 8.47 24.83
N ALA A 59 -30.87 9.35 24.42
CA ALA A 59 -30.68 10.65 25.07
C ALA A 59 -31.98 11.50 25.08
N MET A 60 -32.75 11.46 23.98
CA MET A 60 -34.04 12.15 23.87
C MET A 60 -35.11 11.56 24.80
N LEU A 61 -35.11 10.22 24.94
CA LEU A 61 -36.05 9.50 25.82
C LEU A 61 -35.76 9.73 27.33
N ILE A 62 -34.47 9.89 27.68
CA ILE A 62 -34.06 10.13 29.07
C ILE A 62 -34.53 11.53 29.54
N HIS A 63 -34.07 12.59 28.86
CA HIS A 63 -34.41 13.95 29.24
C HIS A 63 -33.98 14.97 28.18
N PRO A 64 -34.74 16.05 27.94
CA PRO A 64 -34.37 17.09 26.97
C PRO A 64 -32.99 17.75 27.19
N TYR A 65 -32.52 17.86 28.45
CA TYR A 65 -31.17 18.36 28.73
C TYR A 65 -30.08 17.34 28.32
N VAL A 66 -30.30 16.03 28.56
CA VAL A 66 -29.40 14.99 28.14
C VAL A 66 -29.25 14.99 26.61
N TYR A 67 -30.36 15.12 25.90
CA TYR A 67 -30.35 15.26 24.45
C TYR A 67 -29.55 16.48 23.98
N ARG A 68 -29.72 17.63 24.66
CA ARG A 68 -28.99 18.85 24.33
C ARG A 68 -27.49 18.72 24.58
N ILE A 69 -27.09 18.07 25.67
CA ILE A 69 -25.68 17.75 25.96
C ILE A 69 -25.12 16.83 24.87
N ALA A 70 -25.87 15.79 24.50
CA ALA A 70 -25.47 14.88 23.43
C ALA A 70 -25.28 15.60 22.09
N LEU A 71 -26.19 16.51 21.72
CA LEU A 71 -26.06 17.35 20.52
C LEU A 71 -24.80 18.23 20.58
N ALA A 72 -24.55 18.89 21.73
CA ALA A 72 -23.35 19.71 21.90
C ALA A 72 -22.07 18.86 21.81
N GLY A 73 -22.04 17.71 22.45
CA GLY A 73 -20.91 16.75 22.39
C GLY A 73 -20.65 16.27 20.95
N GLY A 74 -21.69 15.86 20.23
CA GLY A 74 -21.57 15.42 18.84
C GLY A 74 -21.12 16.53 17.90
N LEU A 75 -21.64 17.74 18.05
CA LEU A 75 -21.20 18.88 17.26
C LEU A 75 -19.73 19.25 17.54
N THR A 76 -19.31 19.19 18.81
CA THR A 76 -17.91 19.39 19.21
C THR A 76 -17.02 18.32 18.57
N LEU A 77 -17.40 17.04 18.68
CA LEU A 77 -16.66 15.94 18.08
C LEU A 77 -16.49 16.16 16.56
N PHE A 78 -17.59 16.46 15.87
CA PHE A 78 -17.56 16.68 14.42
C PHE A 78 -16.62 17.82 14.01
N ILE A 79 -16.74 18.98 14.66
CA ILE A 79 -15.90 20.14 14.33
C ILE A 79 -14.42 19.88 14.68
N CYS A 80 -14.15 19.30 15.86
CA CYS A 80 -12.78 19.01 16.28
C CYS A 80 -12.10 18.00 15.35
N THR A 81 -12.77 16.89 15.02
CA THR A 81 -12.21 15.89 14.11
C THR A 81 -11.99 16.45 12.71
N TYR A 82 -12.92 17.26 12.21
CA TYR A 82 -12.76 17.94 10.93
C TYR A 82 -11.51 18.84 10.90
N ILE A 83 -11.33 19.70 11.90
CA ILE A 83 -10.17 20.60 11.97
C ILE A 83 -8.88 19.79 12.17
N GLN A 84 -8.92 18.80 13.06
CA GLN A 84 -7.77 17.93 13.35
C GLN A 84 -7.25 17.23 12.10
N GLY A 85 -8.12 16.61 11.31
CA GLY A 85 -7.74 15.81 10.15
C GLY A 85 -7.38 16.62 8.91
N ASN A 86 -7.88 17.87 8.78
CA ASN A 86 -7.65 18.66 7.58
C ASN A 86 -6.64 19.80 7.75
N PHE A 87 -6.34 20.23 9.00
CA PHE A 87 -5.49 21.40 9.25
C PHE A 87 -4.35 21.15 10.25
N MET A 88 -4.23 19.97 10.86
CA MET A 88 -3.22 19.69 11.89
C MET A 88 -2.38 18.44 11.59
N ILE A 89 -2.25 18.07 10.32
CA ILE A 89 -1.58 16.83 9.91
C ILE A 89 -0.10 17.00 9.57
N ASP A 90 0.32 18.21 9.18
CA ASP A 90 1.63 18.48 8.52
C ASP A 90 2.88 18.23 9.39
N LYS A 91 2.72 17.84 10.64
CA LYS A 91 3.83 17.72 11.59
C LYS A 91 4.12 16.27 12.02
N LEU A 92 3.34 15.31 11.61
CA LEU A 92 3.59 13.90 11.89
C LEU A 92 4.45 13.28 10.78
N PRO A 93 5.29 12.29 11.10
CA PRO A 93 6.03 11.56 10.08
C PRO A 93 5.07 10.70 9.24
N PRO A 94 5.48 10.32 8.02
CA PRO A 94 4.75 9.33 7.24
C PRO A 94 4.69 7.99 7.97
N LEU A 95 3.74 7.14 7.58
CA LEU A 95 3.64 5.76 8.06
C LEU A 95 4.43 4.83 7.10
N ASP A 96 5.75 5.02 7.04
CA ASP A 96 6.69 4.32 6.17
C ASP A 96 7.25 3.01 6.78
N GLY A 97 6.60 2.51 7.82
CA GLY A 97 7.04 1.30 8.54
C GLY A 97 8.05 1.56 9.65
N THR A 98 8.68 2.74 9.71
CA THR A 98 9.56 3.10 10.82
C THR A 98 8.77 3.38 12.09
N SER A 99 9.38 3.10 13.25
CA SER A 99 8.72 3.36 14.54
C SER A 99 8.69 4.86 14.84
N ILE A 100 7.51 5.38 15.17
CA ILE A 100 7.32 6.78 15.50
C ILE A 100 7.83 7.07 16.90
N TRP A 101 8.77 7.99 17.02
CA TRP A 101 9.23 8.49 18.30
C TRP A 101 8.30 9.60 18.81
N TRP A 102 7.23 9.21 19.48
CA TRP A 102 6.10 10.06 19.86
C TRP A 102 6.53 11.26 20.72
N GLU A 103 7.53 11.12 21.59
CA GLU A 103 8.01 12.20 22.46
C GLU A 103 8.51 13.41 21.69
N LYS A 104 9.02 13.21 20.47
CA LYS A 104 9.46 14.30 19.58
C LYS A 104 8.29 15.20 19.16
N TYR A 105 7.07 14.67 19.17
CA TYR A 105 5.86 15.33 18.69
C TYR A 105 4.93 15.84 19.81
N ASP A 106 5.36 15.84 21.06
CA ASP A 106 4.54 16.26 22.21
C ASP A 106 3.99 17.69 22.12
N ILE A 107 4.58 18.53 21.28
CA ILE A 107 4.05 19.87 21.01
C ILE A 107 2.65 19.79 20.39
N LEU A 108 2.36 18.79 19.57
CA LEU A 108 1.06 18.57 18.93
C LEU A 108 -0.03 18.25 19.94
N ARG A 109 0.34 17.68 21.09
CA ARG A 109 -0.57 17.44 22.19
C ARG A 109 -1.16 18.72 22.73
N LYS A 110 -0.33 19.75 22.92
CA LYS A 110 -0.80 21.07 23.39
C LYS A 110 -1.73 21.72 22.36
N ASP A 111 -1.35 21.68 21.07
CA ASP A 111 -2.15 22.26 19.99
C ASP A 111 -3.52 21.55 19.91
N THR A 112 -3.53 20.22 20.00
CA THR A 112 -4.78 19.44 20.04
C THR A 112 -5.65 19.81 21.24
N LEU A 113 -5.08 19.84 22.45
CA LEU A 113 -5.84 20.17 23.66
C LEU A 113 -6.43 21.59 23.62
N ILE A 114 -5.68 22.55 23.09
CA ILE A 114 -6.16 23.94 22.90
C ILE A 114 -7.32 23.95 21.90
N LEU A 115 -7.17 23.31 20.76
CA LEU A 115 -8.24 23.22 19.76
C LEU A 115 -9.52 22.65 20.36
N TRP A 116 -9.42 21.46 20.95
CA TRP A 116 -10.58 20.76 21.51
C TRP A 116 -11.21 21.56 22.66
N GLY A 117 -10.39 22.20 23.52
CA GLY A 117 -10.85 23.06 24.59
C GLY A 117 -11.60 24.28 24.10
N ILE A 118 -11.10 24.99 23.08
CA ILE A 118 -11.74 26.17 22.50
C ILE A 118 -13.06 25.78 21.84
N VAL A 119 -13.07 24.76 20.98
CA VAL A 119 -14.29 24.32 20.28
C VAL A 119 -15.35 23.86 21.28
N LEU A 120 -14.97 23.06 22.27
CA LEU A 120 -15.87 22.63 23.34
C LEU A 120 -16.46 23.82 24.07
N ALA A 121 -15.63 24.79 24.49
CA ALA A 121 -16.09 25.99 25.19
C ALA A 121 -17.09 26.78 24.34
N VAL A 122 -16.81 27.03 23.07
CA VAL A 122 -17.68 27.76 22.15
C VAL A 122 -19.02 27.05 21.97
N VAL A 123 -19.01 25.73 21.75
CA VAL A 123 -20.23 24.95 21.55
C VAL A 123 -21.06 24.88 22.84
N VAL A 124 -20.41 24.70 24.00
CA VAL A 124 -21.09 24.69 25.30
C VAL A 124 -21.71 26.06 25.61
N LEU A 125 -20.97 27.14 25.39
CA LEU A 125 -21.51 28.50 25.55
C LEU A 125 -22.70 28.74 24.61
N ALA A 126 -22.59 28.34 23.36
CA ALA A 126 -23.71 28.40 22.41
C ALA A 126 -24.91 27.56 22.90
N ALA A 127 -24.65 26.35 23.41
CA ALA A 127 -25.71 25.51 23.98
C ALA A 127 -26.35 26.09 25.23
N ILE A 128 -25.66 26.89 26.04
CA ILE A 128 -26.22 27.56 27.24
C ILE A 128 -27.01 28.83 26.87
N PHE A 129 -26.42 29.71 26.08
CA PHE A 129 -26.95 31.04 25.85
C PHE A 129 -27.97 31.15 24.71
N LEU A 130 -27.90 30.26 23.72
CA LEU A 130 -28.91 30.26 22.65
C LEU A 130 -30.19 29.58 23.13
N ARG A 131 -31.35 30.08 22.64
CA ARG A 131 -32.59 29.33 22.79
C ARG A 131 -32.48 27.97 22.11
N LYS A 132 -33.19 26.96 22.66
CA LYS A 132 -33.17 25.59 22.17
C LYS A 132 -33.28 25.49 20.65
N GLU A 133 -34.32 26.07 20.09
CA GLU A 133 -34.58 26.03 18.63
C GLU A 133 -33.47 26.69 17.81
N ARG A 134 -32.88 27.77 18.30
CA ARG A 134 -31.76 28.44 17.60
C ARG A 134 -30.50 27.57 17.61
N PHE A 135 -30.17 26.97 18.76
CA PHE A 135 -29.02 26.08 18.85
C PHE A 135 -29.20 24.86 17.94
N GLU A 136 -30.36 24.21 17.96
CA GLU A 136 -30.69 23.07 17.11
C GLU A 136 -30.62 23.43 15.61
N ASN A 137 -31.14 24.61 15.20
CA ASN A 137 -31.07 25.07 13.81
C ASN A 137 -29.63 25.38 13.37
N VAL A 138 -28.83 26.01 14.23
CA VAL A 138 -27.41 26.27 13.94
C VAL A 138 -26.62 24.95 13.81
N ALA A 139 -26.85 24.01 14.72
CA ALA A 139 -26.19 22.70 14.65
C ALA A 139 -26.56 21.92 13.36
N MET A 140 -27.83 21.91 12.97
CA MET A 140 -28.30 21.33 11.71
C MET A 140 -27.68 22.02 10.49
N PHE A 141 -27.64 23.34 10.50
CA PHE A 141 -27.10 24.14 9.40
C PHE A 141 -25.59 23.85 9.21
N ILE A 142 -24.80 23.94 10.29
CA ILE A 142 -23.37 23.67 10.26
C ILE A 142 -23.11 22.22 9.77
N SER A 143 -23.76 21.25 10.40
CA SER A 143 -23.58 19.84 10.05
C SER A 143 -23.98 19.56 8.60
N GLY A 144 -25.10 20.11 8.13
CA GLY A 144 -25.58 19.93 6.76
C GLY A 144 -24.66 20.56 5.72
N CYS A 145 -24.29 21.83 5.92
CA CYS A 145 -23.41 22.54 4.99
C CYS A 145 -22.01 21.89 4.89
N MET A 146 -21.42 21.53 6.04
CA MET A 146 -20.12 20.88 6.05
C MET A 146 -20.18 19.48 5.43
N THR A 147 -21.22 18.69 5.69
CA THR A 147 -21.38 17.38 5.05
C THR A 147 -21.49 17.51 3.53
N LEU A 148 -22.25 18.50 3.05
CA LEU A 148 -22.35 18.76 1.60
C LEU A 148 -21.00 19.17 1.00
N MET A 149 -20.27 20.04 1.69
CA MET A 149 -18.92 20.44 1.28
C MET A 149 -17.98 19.23 1.21
N LEU A 150 -17.96 18.39 2.24
CA LEU A 150 -17.15 17.17 2.27
C LEU A 150 -17.52 16.20 1.16
N LEU A 151 -18.82 16.06 0.85
CA LEU A 151 -19.29 15.22 -0.26
C LEU A 151 -18.75 15.72 -1.59
N VAL A 152 -18.86 17.02 -1.85
CA VAL A 152 -18.34 17.63 -3.09
C VAL A 152 -16.82 17.44 -3.17
N THR A 153 -16.11 17.65 -2.07
CA THR A 153 -14.64 17.43 -2.01
C THR A 153 -14.29 15.98 -2.30
N ALA A 154 -14.93 15.01 -1.63
CA ALA A 154 -14.67 13.60 -1.85
C ALA A 154 -14.91 13.18 -3.32
N CYS A 155 -16.04 13.61 -3.90
CA CYS A 155 -16.32 13.33 -5.31
C CYS A 155 -15.28 13.98 -6.25
N SER A 156 -14.91 15.24 -6.00
CA SER A 156 -13.91 15.93 -6.80
C SER A 156 -12.55 15.23 -6.72
N THR A 157 -12.09 14.90 -5.52
CA THR A 157 -10.80 14.25 -5.30
C THR A 157 -10.74 12.87 -5.96
N ALA A 158 -11.81 12.07 -5.80
CA ALA A 158 -11.88 10.75 -6.44
C ALA A 158 -11.85 10.83 -7.99
N LEU A 159 -12.44 11.87 -8.57
CA LEU A 159 -12.44 12.08 -10.02
C LEU A 159 -11.10 12.59 -10.57
N THR A 160 -10.31 13.31 -9.76
CA THR A 160 -9.10 13.99 -10.24
C THR A 160 -7.81 13.25 -9.93
N ASN A 161 -7.79 12.36 -8.94
CA ASN A 161 -6.57 11.72 -8.45
C ASN A 161 -6.37 10.28 -8.97
N GLY A 162 -7.08 9.89 -10.02
CA GLY A 162 -6.91 8.54 -10.59
C GLY A 162 -7.52 7.41 -9.77
N ALA A 163 -8.21 7.72 -8.66
CA ALA A 163 -8.78 6.70 -7.76
C ALA A 163 -9.80 5.76 -8.42
N LEU A 164 -10.42 6.20 -9.53
CA LEU A 164 -11.42 5.41 -10.28
C LEU A 164 -10.79 4.55 -11.39
N ILE A 165 -9.48 4.65 -11.61
CA ILE A 165 -8.79 3.80 -12.58
C ILE A 165 -8.66 2.43 -11.94
N PRO A 166 -9.15 1.35 -12.58
CA PRO A 166 -8.95 -0.01 -12.08
C PRO A 166 -7.47 -0.31 -11.93
N LYS A 167 -7.11 -1.02 -10.88
CA LYS A 167 -5.73 -1.48 -10.69
C LYS A 167 -5.47 -2.71 -11.54
N VAL A 168 -4.31 -2.73 -12.15
CA VAL A 168 -3.80 -3.91 -12.85
C VAL A 168 -3.12 -4.80 -11.81
N HIS A 169 -3.43 -6.07 -11.85
CA HIS A 169 -2.81 -7.07 -11.00
C HIS A 169 -2.25 -8.18 -11.88
N LEU A 170 -0.95 -8.24 -11.89
CA LEU A 170 -0.19 -9.27 -12.59
C LEU A 170 0.48 -10.16 -11.54
N TYR A 171 0.79 -11.38 -11.93
CA TYR A 171 1.66 -12.25 -11.16
C TYR A 171 2.63 -13.00 -12.07
N ILE A 172 3.76 -13.34 -11.54
CA ILE A 172 4.78 -14.15 -12.19
C ILE A 172 4.59 -15.58 -11.73
N SER A 173 4.47 -16.51 -12.69
CA SER A 173 4.36 -17.94 -12.37
C SER A 173 5.73 -18.61 -12.36
N GLU A 174 5.82 -19.73 -11.63
CA GLU A 174 6.98 -20.64 -11.65
C GLU A 174 7.08 -21.44 -12.97
N GLU A 175 6.19 -21.19 -13.93
CA GLU A 175 6.16 -21.93 -15.19
C GLU A 175 7.50 -21.77 -15.93
N ASN A 176 8.05 -22.88 -16.43
CA ASN A 176 9.30 -22.95 -17.15
C ASN A 176 10.56 -22.51 -16.37
N GLU A 177 10.50 -22.36 -15.06
CA GLU A 177 11.60 -21.83 -14.24
C GLU A 177 12.94 -22.52 -14.53
N PHE A 178 12.93 -23.86 -14.64
CA PHE A 178 14.13 -24.69 -14.90
C PHE A 178 14.20 -25.27 -16.31
N ASN A 179 13.27 -24.87 -17.20
CA ASN A 179 13.26 -25.32 -18.58
C ASN A 179 14.14 -24.40 -19.44
N MET A 180 15.11 -24.94 -20.08
CA MET A 180 16.09 -24.23 -20.89
C MET A 180 15.96 -24.57 -22.38
N SER A 181 16.41 -23.66 -23.23
CA SER A 181 16.48 -23.92 -24.66
C SER A 181 17.59 -24.89 -25.00
N SER A 182 17.32 -25.78 -25.96
CA SER A 182 18.34 -26.64 -26.59
C SER A 182 19.24 -25.89 -27.57
N ASP A 183 18.88 -24.65 -27.98
CA ASP A 183 19.64 -23.78 -28.90
C ASP A 183 20.53 -22.80 -28.13
N GLU A 184 19.92 -21.77 -27.51
CA GLU A 184 20.67 -20.72 -26.86
C GLU A 184 19.90 -20.20 -25.63
N ASN A 185 20.61 -19.96 -24.51
CA ASN A 185 20.07 -19.40 -23.29
C ASN A 185 20.87 -18.18 -22.87
N PHE A 186 20.15 -17.13 -22.52
CA PHE A 186 20.73 -15.96 -21.87
C PHE A 186 20.04 -15.78 -20.51
N VAL A 187 20.78 -16.02 -19.42
CA VAL A 187 20.25 -15.99 -18.06
C VAL A 187 20.93 -14.88 -17.28
N ILE A 188 20.15 -14.01 -16.67
CA ILE A 188 20.62 -13.03 -15.70
C ILE A 188 20.13 -13.50 -14.32
N PHE A 189 21.08 -13.73 -13.42
CA PHE A 189 20.81 -14.00 -12.00
C PHE A 189 21.12 -12.75 -11.20
N VAL A 190 20.14 -12.25 -10.46
CA VAL A 190 20.30 -11.19 -9.47
C VAL A 190 20.14 -11.80 -8.09
N LEU A 191 21.15 -11.63 -7.24
CA LEU A 191 21.09 -11.95 -5.81
C LEU A 191 21.05 -10.62 -5.07
N ASP A 192 19.91 -10.27 -4.51
CA ASP A 192 19.73 -8.95 -3.89
C ASP A 192 20.69 -8.76 -2.71
N THR A 193 21.22 -7.56 -2.58
CA THR A 193 22.21 -7.15 -1.55
C THR A 193 23.48 -8.01 -1.44
N ALA A 194 23.78 -8.88 -2.43
CA ALA A 194 25.03 -9.64 -2.44
C ALA A 194 26.23 -8.69 -2.62
N ASP A 195 27.07 -8.61 -1.60
CA ASP A 195 28.25 -7.72 -1.57
C ASP A 195 29.49 -8.47 -2.13
N SER A 196 30.25 -7.80 -3.00
CA SER A 196 31.48 -8.37 -3.57
C SER A 196 32.54 -8.72 -2.52
N ARG A 197 32.58 -8.05 -1.36
CA ARG A 197 33.48 -8.37 -0.26
C ARG A 197 33.13 -9.71 0.38
N GLU A 198 31.83 -9.96 0.60
CA GLU A 198 31.35 -11.24 1.14
C GLU A 198 31.64 -12.38 0.16
N PHE A 199 31.40 -12.16 -1.14
CA PHE A 199 31.74 -13.13 -2.17
C PHE A 199 33.24 -13.38 -2.25
N THR A 200 34.09 -12.36 -2.12
CA THR A 200 35.55 -12.50 -2.07
C THR A 200 35.98 -13.32 -0.85
N SER A 201 35.44 -13.01 0.33
CA SER A 201 35.72 -13.76 1.57
C SER A 201 35.30 -15.25 1.42
N LEU A 202 34.14 -15.50 0.82
CA LEU A 202 33.66 -16.85 0.53
C LEU A 202 34.66 -17.63 -0.34
N LEU A 203 35.20 -17.02 -1.40
CA LEU A 203 36.19 -17.63 -2.26
C LEU A 203 37.58 -17.80 -1.61
N GLU A 204 37.90 -17.05 -0.57
CA GLU A 204 39.10 -17.21 0.25
C GLU A 204 38.94 -18.35 1.24
N ASP A 205 37.80 -18.44 1.91
CA ASP A 205 37.49 -19.47 2.90
C ASP A 205 37.20 -20.83 2.25
N HIS A 206 36.64 -20.82 1.03
CA HIS A 206 36.22 -21.97 0.24
C HIS A 206 36.84 -21.95 -1.17
N PRO A 207 38.18 -22.19 -1.29
CA PRO A 207 38.88 -22.11 -2.57
C PRO A 207 38.36 -23.09 -3.64
N GLU A 208 37.70 -24.17 -3.23
CA GLU A 208 37.05 -25.14 -4.13
C GLU A 208 35.95 -24.52 -4.97
N TYR A 209 35.32 -23.44 -4.54
CA TYR A 209 34.30 -22.74 -5.32
C TYR A 209 34.87 -22.02 -6.55
N ARG A 210 36.18 -21.75 -6.57
CA ARG A 210 36.84 -21.18 -7.75
C ARG A 210 36.78 -22.12 -8.96
N ASP A 211 36.77 -23.44 -8.71
CA ASP A 211 36.64 -24.44 -9.77
C ASP A 211 35.21 -24.43 -10.35
N ILE A 212 34.19 -24.18 -9.50
CA ILE A 212 32.77 -24.05 -9.93
C ILE A 212 32.58 -22.81 -10.80
N PHE A 213 33.25 -21.72 -10.46
CA PHE A 213 33.17 -20.46 -11.18
C PHE A 213 34.28 -20.27 -12.23
N ALA A 214 34.98 -21.35 -12.65
CA ALA A 214 36.11 -21.26 -13.57
C ALA A 214 35.77 -20.61 -14.92
N ASP A 215 34.56 -20.81 -15.41
CA ASP A 215 34.05 -20.26 -16.68
C ASP A 215 33.41 -18.85 -16.53
N PHE A 216 33.38 -18.30 -15.30
CA PHE A 216 32.85 -16.96 -15.03
C PHE A 216 33.96 -15.90 -14.99
N THR A 217 33.63 -14.69 -15.40
CA THR A 217 34.48 -13.51 -15.20
C THR A 217 34.04 -12.74 -13.95
N TYR A 218 34.92 -12.67 -12.96
CA TYR A 218 34.63 -11.93 -11.73
C TYR A 218 35.07 -10.47 -11.83
N TYR A 219 34.11 -9.55 -11.55
CA TYR A 219 34.34 -8.10 -11.52
C TYR A 219 34.34 -7.60 -10.06
N GLU A 220 35.50 -7.61 -9.43
CA GLU A 220 35.69 -7.28 -8.01
C GLU A 220 35.24 -5.87 -7.62
N ASN A 221 35.39 -4.90 -8.53
CA ASN A 221 35.12 -3.48 -8.28
C ASN A 221 33.79 -3.00 -8.86
N MET A 222 32.83 -3.88 -9.00
CA MET A 222 31.50 -3.53 -9.49
C MET A 222 30.69 -2.84 -8.41
N MET A 223 29.97 -1.77 -8.74
CA MET A 223 29.06 -1.05 -7.85
C MET A 223 27.65 -1.11 -8.40
N GLY A 224 26.66 -1.23 -7.51
CA GLY A 224 25.26 -1.07 -7.86
C GLY A 224 24.95 0.36 -8.31
N ASN A 225 24.02 0.48 -9.26
CA ASN A 225 23.61 1.79 -9.79
C ASN A 225 22.69 2.54 -8.83
N TYR A 226 21.84 1.82 -8.12
CA TYR A 226 20.87 2.33 -7.16
C TYR A 226 20.96 1.57 -5.85
N SER A 227 20.52 2.21 -4.77
CA SER A 227 20.39 1.61 -3.43
C SER A 227 18.99 1.01 -3.18
N CYS A 228 18.11 1.06 -4.16
CA CYS A 228 16.74 0.57 -4.10
C CYS A 228 16.52 -0.42 -5.26
N THR A 229 16.03 -1.59 -4.95
CA THR A 229 15.80 -2.71 -5.88
C THR A 229 14.96 -2.27 -7.08
N MET A 230 13.84 -1.59 -6.83
CA MET A 230 12.93 -1.12 -7.89
C MET A 230 13.66 -0.37 -9.02
N ASN A 231 14.50 0.59 -8.66
CA ASN A 231 15.25 1.39 -9.65
C ASN A 231 16.43 0.63 -10.21
N ALA A 232 17.06 -0.26 -9.42
CA ALA A 232 18.21 -1.06 -9.86
C ALA A 232 17.78 -2.09 -10.92
N VAL A 233 16.70 -2.83 -10.66
CA VAL A 233 16.15 -3.80 -11.62
C VAL A 233 15.68 -3.10 -12.89
N ALA A 234 14.92 -2.01 -12.77
CA ALA A 234 14.48 -1.24 -13.93
C ALA A 234 15.65 -0.77 -14.81
N TYR A 235 16.74 -0.33 -14.19
CA TYR A 235 17.95 0.04 -14.92
C TYR A 235 18.65 -1.18 -15.58
N ILE A 236 18.71 -2.33 -14.92
CA ILE A 236 19.27 -3.55 -15.49
C ILE A 236 18.48 -3.97 -16.73
N LEU A 237 17.17 -3.87 -16.68
CA LEU A 237 16.25 -4.28 -17.74
C LEU A 237 16.18 -3.29 -18.91
N SER A 238 16.48 -1.99 -18.71
CA SER A 238 16.34 -0.96 -19.74
C SER A 238 17.66 -0.30 -20.17
N GLY A 239 18.62 -0.22 -19.25
CA GLY A 239 19.83 0.61 -19.42
C GLY A 239 19.56 2.11 -19.24
N GLU A 240 18.37 2.52 -18.86
CA GLU A 240 17.96 3.92 -18.74
C GLU A 240 17.87 4.36 -17.29
N TRP A 241 18.36 5.59 -17.02
CA TRP A 241 18.30 6.17 -15.68
C TRP A 241 16.95 6.83 -15.43
N PHE A 242 16.39 6.58 -14.24
CA PHE A 242 15.27 7.39 -13.75
C PHE A 242 15.77 8.78 -13.32
N GLU A 243 15.57 9.77 -14.15
CA GLU A 243 16.03 11.16 -13.92
C GLU A 243 15.03 12.01 -13.14
N ASN A 244 13.93 11.43 -12.67
CA ASN A 244 12.85 12.13 -11.95
C ASN A 244 12.21 13.28 -12.75
N GLN A 245 12.16 13.14 -14.08
CA GLN A 245 11.51 14.09 -14.99
C GLN A 245 10.08 13.71 -15.33
N GLU A 246 9.68 12.51 -14.99
CA GLU A 246 8.36 11.91 -15.17
C GLU A 246 7.92 11.18 -13.89
N PRO A 247 6.63 10.82 -13.75
CA PRO A 247 6.17 9.93 -12.68
C PRO A 247 6.90 8.58 -12.73
N LEU A 248 7.27 8.05 -11.57
CA LEU A 248 7.95 6.75 -11.48
C LEU A 248 7.15 5.62 -12.14
N ALA A 249 5.82 5.65 -12.01
CA ALA A 249 4.95 4.65 -12.63
C ALA A 249 5.03 4.66 -14.16
N ASP A 250 5.16 5.84 -14.78
CA ASP A 250 5.30 5.96 -16.25
C ASP A 250 6.65 5.40 -16.71
N TYR A 251 7.73 5.71 -15.99
CA TYR A 251 9.05 5.13 -16.22
C TYR A 251 9.04 3.61 -16.11
N LEU A 252 8.45 3.07 -15.04
CA LEU A 252 8.38 1.61 -14.84
C LEU A 252 7.53 0.94 -15.93
N ASN A 253 6.38 1.51 -16.29
CA ASN A 253 5.59 1.01 -17.41
C ASN A 253 6.44 0.95 -18.70
N ASP A 254 7.19 1.99 -18.99
CA ASP A 254 8.02 2.05 -20.19
C ASP A 254 9.14 0.99 -20.17
N VAL A 255 9.77 0.76 -19.02
CA VAL A 255 10.77 -0.31 -18.84
C VAL A 255 10.21 -1.69 -19.20
N TYR A 256 9.04 -2.05 -18.64
CA TYR A 256 8.46 -3.38 -18.88
C TYR A 256 7.79 -3.51 -20.26
N LEU A 257 7.36 -2.41 -20.87
CA LEU A 257 6.70 -2.43 -22.19
C LEU A 257 7.67 -2.25 -23.35
N ASN A 258 8.59 -1.30 -23.24
CA ASN A 258 9.30 -0.73 -24.39
C ASN A 258 10.82 -0.77 -24.25
N SER A 259 11.38 -1.52 -23.29
CA SER A 259 12.83 -1.62 -23.15
C SER A 259 13.51 -2.03 -24.46
N PRO A 260 14.60 -1.35 -24.87
CA PRO A 260 15.42 -1.76 -26.02
C PRO A 260 15.95 -3.19 -25.89
N LEU A 261 16.10 -3.70 -24.68
CA LEU A 261 16.49 -5.09 -24.42
C LEU A 261 15.44 -6.07 -24.98
N TRP A 262 14.16 -5.79 -24.74
CA TRP A 262 13.07 -6.64 -25.24
C TRP A 262 13.03 -6.68 -26.76
N GLU A 263 13.13 -5.54 -27.43
CA GLU A 263 13.15 -5.44 -28.89
C GLU A 263 14.31 -6.24 -29.49
N GLU A 264 15.52 -6.15 -28.90
CA GLU A 264 16.69 -6.88 -29.35
C GLU A 264 16.52 -8.39 -29.15
N LEU A 265 16.00 -8.83 -27.99
CA LEU A 265 15.78 -10.25 -27.70
C LEU A 265 14.75 -10.86 -28.65
N TRP A 266 13.60 -10.20 -28.85
CA TRP A 266 12.58 -10.68 -29.80
C TRP A 266 13.10 -10.72 -31.24
N SER A 267 13.88 -9.71 -31.64
CA SER A 267 14.46 -9.68 -33.00
C SER A 267 15.40 -10.87 -33.25
N ARG A 268 16.00 -11.42 -32.20
CA ARG A 268 16.88 -12.60 -32.24
C ARG A 268 16.15 -13.93 -32.00
N GLY A 269 14.85 -13.89 -31.79
CA GLY A 269 14.01 -15.06 -31.60
C GLY A 269 14.01 -15.65 -30.19
N TYR A 270 14.33 -14.82 -29.18
CA TYR A 270 14.19 -15.22 -27.78
C TYR A 270 12.73 -15.10 -27.34
N GLN A 271 12.30 -16.06 -26.53
CA GLN A 271 11.21 -15.86 -25.58
C GLN A 271 11.76 -15.31 -24.28
N ILE A 272 10.95 -14.60 -23.52
CA ILE A 272 11.37 -13.90 -22.31
C ILE A 272 10.56 -14.45 -21.13
N ASP A 273 11.27 -15.02 -20.15
CA ASP A 273 10.73 -15.41 -18.86
C ASP A 273 11.29 -14.47 -17.77
N LEU A 274 10.41 -13.94 -16.95
CA LEU A 274 10.73 -13.03 -15.86
C LEU A 274 10.40 -13.72 -14.54
N TYR A 275 11.36 -13.78 -13.61
CA TYR A 275 11.19 -14.34 -12.27
C TYR A 275 11.65 -13.30 -11.25
N GLU A 276 10.68 -12.59 -10.72
CA GLU A 276 10.86 -11.50 -9.74
C GLU A 276 9.63 -11.47 -8.82
N ASP A 277 9.70 -10.87 -7.65
CA ASP A 277 8.60 -10.91 -6.67
C ASP A 277 7.37 -10.11 -7.10
N ASP A 278 7.57 -9.02 -7.85
CA ASP A 278 6.50 -8.13 -8.28
C ASP A 278 6.81 -7.45 -9.61
N ILE A 279 5.82 -7.38 -10.49
CA ILE A 279 5.85 -6.52 -11.66
C ILE A 279 5.33 -5.15 -11.26
N ARG A 280 6.24 -4.20 -11.18
CA ARG A 280 5.95 -2.84 -10.69
C ARG A 280 5.34 -1.92 -11.75
N ALA A 281 4.93 -2.48 -12.87
CA ALA A 281 4.19 -1.79 -13.92
C ALA A 281 2.69 -1.85 -13.65
N GLN A 282 1.99 -0.80 -14.09
CA GLN A 282 0.54 -0.65 -13.92
C GLN A 282 -0.21 -0.77 -15.25
N ASP A 283 0.47 -1.16 -16.33
CA ASP A 283 -0.13 -1.35 -17.64
C ASP A 283 -0.45 -2.83 -17.87
N ASP A 284 -1.66 -3.10 -18.26
CA ASP A 284 -2.21 -4.45 -18.47
C ASP A 284 -1.48 -5.23 -19.58
N SER A 285 -1.00 -4.52 -20.58
CA SER A 285 -0.30 -5.10 -21.73
C SER A 285 1.12 -5.59 -21.45
N VAL A 286 1.65 -5.32 -20.25
CA VAL A 286 2.95 -5.86 -19.81
C VAL A 286 2.96 -7.39 -19.84
N ALA A 287 1.84 -8.03 -19.50
CA ALA A 287 1.73 -9.48 -19.55
C ALA A 287 2.03 -10.07 -20.95
N ASP A 288 1.76 -9.32 -22.03
CA ASP A 288 1.98 -9.80 -23.39
C ASP A 288 3.47 -9.94 -23.74
N ASN A 289 4.37 -9.33 -22.98
CA ASN A 289 5.80 -9.33 -23.23
C ASN A 289 6.53 -10.55 -22.65
N PHE A 290 5.92 -11.25 -21.70
CA PHE A 290 6.56 -12.32 -20.93
C PHE A 290 5.74 -13.61 -20.97
N VAL A 291 6.42 -14.75 -21.07
CA VAL A 291 5.75 -16.06 -21.21
C VAL A 291 5.08 -16.49 -19.91
N ASN A 292 5.65 -16.13 -18.78
CA ASN A 292 5.23 -16.59 -17.45
C ASN A 292 4.53 -15.52 -16.61
N VAL A 293 4.10 -14.40 -17.23
CA VAL A 293 3.35 -13.33 -16.56
C VAL A 293 1.87 -13.42 -16.91
N TYR A 294 1.03 -13.42 -15.91
CA TYR A 294 -0.40 -13.62 -16.04
C TYR A 294 -1.21 -12.59 -15.25
N HIS A 295 -2.44 -12.38 -15.69
CA HIS A 295 -3.41 -11.60 -14.94
C HIS A 295 -3.87 -12.33 -13.68
N THR A 296 -4.18 -11.58 -12.65
CA THR A 296 -4.80 -12.09 -11.44
C THR A 296 -5.93 -11.19 -10.97
N THR A 297 -6.86 -11.75 -10.24
CA THR A 297 -7.82 -10.97 -9.47
C THR A 297 -7.42 -10.95 -8.02
N VAL A 298 -7.45 -9.77 -7.43
CA VAL A 298 -7.05 -9.56 -6.05
C VAL A 298 -8.27 -9.16 -5.22
N ARG A 299 -8.42 -9.77 -4.06
CA ARG A 299 -9.49 -9.44 -3.12
C ARG A 299 -9.01 -9.50 -1.67
N PRO A 300 -9.67 -8.81 -0.73
CA PRO A 300 -9.35 -8.97 0.68
C PRO A 300 -9.78 -10.36 1.18
N ASN A 301 -8.95 -11.01 1.98
CA ASN A 301 -9.31 -12.23 2.70
C ASN A 301 -10.40 -11.94 3.74
N SER A 302 -10.48 -10.70 4.25
CA SER A 302 -11.48 -10.24 5.18
C SER A 302 -11.77 -8.75 5.03
N TYR A 303 -12.96 -8.40 4.56
CA TYR A 303 -13.42 -7.00 4.52
C TYR A 303 -13.48 -6.35 5.91
N LEU A 304 -13.70 -7.14 6.97
CA LEU A 304 -13.73 -6.61 8.34
C LEU A 304 -12.33 -6.23 8.82
N GLU A 305 -11.33 -7.04 8.54
CA GLU A 305 -9.94 -6.72 8.89
C GLU A 305 -9.44 -5.55 8.06
N LEU A 306 -9.75 -5.51 6.75
CA LEU A 306 -9.43 -4.35 5.90
C LEU A 306 -10.06 -3.07 6.46
N ALA A 307 -11.35 -3.10 6.82
CA ALA A 307 -12.01 -1.96 7.45
C ALA A 307 -11.36 -1.52 8.77
N LYS A 308 -10.78 -2.45 9.53
CA LYS A 308 -10.03 -2.11 10.77
C LYS A 308 -8.73 -1.39 10.45
N GLU A 309 -7.98 -1.83 9.45
CA GLU A 309 -6.73 -1.16 9.05
C GLU A 309 -7.02 0.23 8.47
N GLU A 310 -8.04 0.37 7.62
CA GLU A 310 -8.53 1.68 7.14
C GLU A 310 -8.92 2.58 8.32
N LEU A 311 -9.59 2.04 9.33
CA LEU A 311 -9.99 2.79 10.52
C LEU A 311 -8.79 3.25 11.36
N LYS A 312 -7.69 2.49 11.40
CA LYS A 312 -6.44 2.94 12.01
C LYS A 312 -5.86 4.14 11.27
N LEU A 313 -5.81 4.11 9.92
CA LEU A 313 -5.37 5.26 9.12
C LEU A 313 -6.22 6.51 9.40
N VAL A 314 -7.55 6.35 9.42
CA VAL A 314 -8.47 7.45 9.79
C VAL A 314 -8.18 7.94 11.20
N GLY A 315 -8.01 7.04 12.16
CA GLY A 315 -7.69 7.40 13.54
C GLY A 315 -6.34 8.12 13.65
N PHE A 316 -5.31 7.67 12.93
CA PHE A 316 -4.02 8.33 12.90
C PHE A 316 -4.11 9.78 12.41
N ARG A 317 -4.94 10.05 11.41
CA ARG A 317 -5.13 11.40 10.87
C ARG A 317 -6.09 12.26 11.71
N TYR A 318 -7.25 11.72 12.09
CA TYR A 318 -8.38 12.50 12.64
C TYR A 318 -8.52 12.45 14.16
N ALA A 319 -7.91 11.49 14.86
CA ALA A 319 -8.00 11.41 16.32
C ALA A 319 -7.15 12.48 17.02
N PRO A 320 -7.51 12.86 18.26
CA PRO A 320 -6.65 13.70 19.10
C PRO A 320 -5.30 13.01 19.35
N TYR A 321 -4.26 13.82 19.57
CA TYR A 321 -2.86 13.37 19.63
C TYR A 321 -2.64 12.11 20.50
N ASP A 322 -3.19 12.12 21.71
CA ASP A 322 -2.99 11.00 22.66
C ASP A 322 -3.56 9.65 22.18
N LEU A 323 -4.50 9.67 21.24
CA LEU A 323 -5.10 8.46 20.66
C LEU A 323 -4.39 8.00 19.39
N LYS A 324 -3.64 8.86 18.70
CA LYS A 324 -2.98 8.54 17.42
C LYS A 324 -2.01 7.36 17.52
N ARG A 325 -1.31 7.21 18.65
CA ARG A 325 -0.36 6.11 18.90
C ARG A 325 -1.01 4.71 18.86
N TYR A 326 -2.32 4.64 19.08
CA TYR A 326 -3.07 3.38 19.01
C TYR A 326 -3.64 3.12 17.62
N CYS A 327 -3.40 4.04 16.70
CA CYS A 327 -3.89 4.03 15.34
C CYS A 327 -2.73 3.88 14.32
N GLU A 328 -1.54 3.48 14.77
CA GLU A 328 -0.45 3.15 13.86
C GLU A 328 -0.81 1.92 13.05
N THR A 329 -0.52 1.98 11.74
CA THR A 329 -0.61 0.86 10.83
C THR A 329 0.56 0.91 9.86
N ARG A 330 0.76 -0.14 9.07
CA ARG A 330 1.84 -0.28 8.10
C ARG A 330 1.33 -0.95 6.86
N GLU A 331 1.99 -0.74 5.75
CA GLU A 331 1.71 -1.34 4.47
C GLU A 331 1.59 -2.87 4.58
N ILE A 332 2.54 -3.53 5.21
CA ILE A 332 2.56 -4.99 5.43
C ILE A 332 1.28 -5.55 6.06
N TYR A 333 0.53 -4.75 6.83
CA TYR A 333 -0.75 -5.20 7.39
C TYR A 333 -1.88 -5.17 6.37
N PHE A 334 -1.79 -4.30 5.37
CA PHE A 334 -2.69 -4.31 4.22
C PHE A 334 -2.35 -5.46 3.28
N ASP A 335 -1.06 -5.69 3.01
CA ASP A 335 -0.59 -6.75 2.11
C ASP A 335 -0.93 -8.14 2.64
N ALA A 336 -0.82 -8.36 3.95
CA ALA A 336 -1.25 -9.59 4.59
C ALA A 336 -2.75 -9.91 4.43
N LEU A 337 -3.56 -8.93 3.98
CA LEU A 337 -4.98 -9.12 3.70
C LEU A 337 -5.26 -9.45 2.24
N GLN A 338 -4.26 -9.38 1.37
CA GLN A 338 -4.39 -9.65 -0.05
C GLN A 338 -4.50 -11.16 -0.30
N VAL A 339 -5.45 -11.54 -1.12
CA VAL A 339 -5.54 -12.88 -1.70
C VAL A 339 -5.61 -12.74 -3.21
N SER A 340 -4.62 -13.31 -3.87
CA SER A 340 -4.57 -13.39 -5.33
C SER A 340 -5.22 -14.68 -5.80
N GLU A 341 -6.02 -14.60 -6.84
CA GLU A 341 -6.61 -15.74 -7.52
C GLU A 341 -6.04 -15.77 -8.94
N PRO A 342 -4.94 -16.55 -9.16
CA PRO A 342 -4.30 -16.63 -10.47
C PRO A 342 -5.26 -17.05 -11.57
N ASP A 343 -5.17 -16.40 -12.71
CA ASP A 343 -5.97 -16.68 -13.90
C ASP A 343 -5.04 -17.22 -15.01
N GLY A 344 -5.29 -18.43 -15.45
CA GLY A 344 -4.71 -18.98 -16.67
C GLY A 344 -3.61 -20.03 -16.53
N THR A 345 -2.98 -20.25 -15.37
CA THR A 345 -2.02 -21.35 -15.18
C THR A 345 -2.28 -22.15 -13.91
N THR A 346 -1.81 -23.43 -13.90
CA THR A 346 -1.79 -24.28 -12.71
C THR A 346 -0.47 -24.22 -11.96
N ALA A 347 0.53 -23.52 -12.49
CA ALA A 347 1.83 -23.31 -11.83
C ALA A 347 1.66 -22.42 -10.60
N GLY A 348 2.60 -22.55 -9.66
CA GLY A 348 2.69 -21.70 -8.48
C GLY A 348 3.00 -20.25 -8.85
N ILE A 349 2.87 -19.35 -7.87
CA ILE A 349 3.37 -17.98 -7.96
C ILE A 349 4.83 -18.02 -7.57
N PHE A 350 5.68 -17.44 -8.42
CA PHE A 350 7.12 -17.32 -8.14
C PHE A 350 7.35 -16.49 -6.86
N THR A 351 8.34 -16.90 -6.10
CA THR A 351 8.82 -16.16 -4.92
C THR A 351 10.33 -16.04 -4.98
N GLU A 352 10.89 -14.94 -4.53
CA GLU A 352 12.34 -14.69 -4.47
C GLU A 352 13.07 -15.54 -3.40
N ASP A 353 12.38 -16.44 -2.70
CA ASP A 353 12.95 -17.25 -1.61
C ASP A 353 14.08 -18.16 -2.10
N ASN A 354 15.29 -17.91 -1.58
CA ASN A 354 16.50 -18.66 -1.94
C ASN A 354 16.39 -20.16 -1.71
N MET A 355 15.71 -20.57 -0.62
CA MET A 355 15.62 -21.99 -0.26
C MET A 355 14.54 -22.69 -1.08
N ALA A 356 13.39 -22.02 -1.33
CA ALA A 356 12.36 -22.54 -2.20
C ALA A 356 12.91 -22.77 -3.62
N PHE A 357 13.63 -21.79 -4.17
CA PHE A 357 14.30 -21.91 -5.48
C PHE A 357 15.28 -23.08 -5.50
N LYS A 358 16.15 -23.18 -4.49
CA LYS A 358 17.14 -24.28 -4.39
C LYS A 358 16.48 -25.64 -4.30
N GLU A 359 15.46 -25.79 -3.48
CA GLU A 359 14.72 -27.05 -3.31
C GLU A 359 14.02 -27.45 -4.61
N ALA A 360 13.34 -26.50 -5.26
CA ALA A 360 12.70 -26.72 -6.54
C ALA A 360 13.72 -27.10 -7.64
N LEU A 361 14.88 -26.43 -7.69
CA LEU A 361 15.96 -26.77 -8.62
C LEU A 361 16.51 -28.19 -8.37
N LEU A 362 16.66 -28.60 -7.11
CA LEU A 362 17.15 -29.95 -6.78
C LEU A 362 16.13 -31.05 -7.09
N GLU A 363 14.83 -30.71 -6.95
CA GLU A 363 13.74 -31.65 -7.25
C GLU A 363 13.51 -31.83 -8.75
N ASN A 364 13.42 -30.71 -9.48
CA ASN A 364 13.06 -30.71 -10.90
C ASN A 364 14.29 -30.89 -11.82
N GLY A 365 15.44 -30.40 -11.39
CA GLY A 365 16.63 -30.31 -12.23
C GLY A 365 16.48 -29.33 -13.38
N VAL A 366 17.51 -29.15 -14.18
CA VAL A 366 17.43 -28.34 -15.40
C VAL A 366 17.04 -29.24 -16.58
N VAL A 367 16.00 -28.83 -17.32
CA VAL A 367 15.46 -29.59 -18.45
C VAL A 367 15.70 -28.81 -19.74
N MET A 368 16.33 -29.47 -20.75
CA MET A 368 16.65 -28.88 -22.05
C MET A 368 15.59 -29.28 -23.07
N ASP A 369 14.37 -28.71 -22.97
CA ASP A 369 13.22 -29.10 -23.78
C ASP A 369 12.58 -27.96 -24.60
N GLN A 370 13.07 -26.72 -24.43
CA GLN A 370 12.58 -25.58 -25.18
C GLN A 370 13.24 -25.53 -26.57
N GLU A 371 12.43 -25.35 -27.62
CA GLU A 371 12.92 -25.18 -28.99
C GLU A 371 13.34 -23.73 -29.31
N GLN A 372 12.65 -22.75 -28.71
CA GLN A 372 12.98 -21.34 -28.86
C GLN A 372 14.15 -20.96 -27.98
N LYS A 373 14.95 -19.99 -28.42
CA LYS A 373 15.95 -19.35 -27.55
C LYS A 373 15.28 -18.73 -26.35
N ASN A 374 15.94 -18.82 -25.21
CA ASN A 374 15.34 -18.40 -23.95
C ASN A 374 16.17 -17.33 -23.25
N PHE A 375 15.52 -16.24 -22.87
CA PHE A 375 16.05 -15.25 -21.93
C PHE A 375 15.33 -15.41 -20.60
N LYS A 376 16.10 -15.56 -19.53
CA LYS A 376 15.56 -15.61 -18.17
C LYS A 376 16.20 -14.53 -17.32
N PHE A 377 15.34 -13.74 -16.68
CA PHE A 377 15.75 -12.86 -15.59
C PHE A 377 15.26 -13.47 -14.29
N ILE A 378 16.18 -13.85 -13.40
CA ILE A 378 15.87 -14.51 -12.13
C ILE A 378 16.42 -13.64 -11.01
N HIS A 379 15.54 -13.07 -10.22
CA HIS A 379 15.85 -12.27 -9.06
C HIS A 379 15.51 -13.07 -7.80
N LEU A 380 16.49 -13.25 -6.92
CA LEU A 380 16.35 -13.94 -5.65
C LEU A 380 16.66 -12.99 -4.51
N GLU A 381 16.09 -13.27 -3.33
CA GLU A 381 16.28 -12.49 -2.09
C GLU A 381 17.77 -12.29 -1.75
N GLY A 382 18.63 -13.24 -2.15
CA GLY A 382 20.07 -13.14 -1.97
C GLY A 382 20.46 -13.01 -0.48
N ALA A 383 21.08 -11.86 -0.14
CA ALA A 383 21.47 -11.53 1.23
C ALA A 383 20.64 -10.37 1.81
N HIS A 384 19.43 -10.14 1.30
CA HIS A 384 18.53 -9.08 1.78
C HIS A 384 17.98 -9.38 3.18
N ALA A 385 17.78 -8.36 3.98
CA ALA A 385 17.10 -8.48 5.27
C ALA A 385 15.58 -8.76 5.08
N PRO A 386 14.92 -9.50 5.98
CA PRO A 386 15.40 -9.98 7.28
C PRO A 386 16.29 -11.22 7.17
N PHE A 387 17.39 -11.24 7.94
CA PHE A 387 18.30 -12.40 8.00
C PHE A 387 17.67 -13.50 8.86
N ILE A 388 16.93 -14.40 8.23
CA ILE A 388 16.13 -15.42 8.90
C ILE A 388 16.84 -16.77 8.98
N TYR A 389 17.94 -16.95 8.21
CA TYR A 389 18.70 -18.18 8.23
C TYR A 389 19.93 -18.09 9.13
N GLY A 390 20.22 -19.14 9.89
CA GLY A 390 21.48 -19.31 10.60
C GLY A 390 22.64 -19.62 9.66
N GLY A 391 23.89 -19.64 10.17
CA GLY A 391 25.08 -19.99 9.39
C GLY A 391 25.09 -21.43 8.85
N ASP A 392 24.18 -22.26 9.30
CA ASP A 392 23.89 -23.62 8.85
C ASP A 392 22.73 -23.68 7.83
N MET A 393 22.18 -22.53 7.45
CA MET A 393 21.01 -22.41 6.58
C MET A 393 19.73 -23.04 7.15
N GLU A 394 19.67 -23.20 8.49
CA GLU A 394 18.43 -23.57 9.18
C GLU A 394 17.62 -22.31 9.56
N TYR A 395 16.26 -22.44 9.47
CA TYR A 395 15.28 -21.36 9.74
C TYR A 395 15.19 -21.03 11.24
#